data_5c834242d310202fae7fa923a35f751e
#
_entry.id   5c834242d310202fae7fa923a35f751e
#
_cell.length_a   1.000
_cell.length_b   1.000
_cell.length_c   1.000
_cell.angle_alpha   90.00
_cell.angle_beta   90.00
_cell.angle_gamma   90.00
#
_symmetry.space_group_name_H-M   'P 1'
#
loop_
_entity.id
_entity.type
_entity.pdbx_description
1 polymer ?
#
loop_
_entity_poly.entity_id
_entity_poly.type
_entity_poly.pdbx_seq_one_letter_code
_entity_poly.pdbx_strand_id
1 'polypeptide(L)'
;MTYNSVSHICLVVPRHPEVSGGSTFVRNLAAAFRNHGLSVRVLSVYPGHPLGGDSFSPAADETDTIFVREELHRRPVSEGRPPWRAAPLALFKRWDRWRQLSALRRTMATLPANSVVIFTHVLGKMMVDESGFQRSPTGPLFVGQHHSSFASLEDEPWLREALPKHFADCDAFVALSDEDAAFFGSLLDVPCVAIPNPAPEGRTLTTQLAKRAVALARFSHEKQIPLMVRLFAAAITVPEANGWSLAIYGDGVERPQVAEEIEHSGMHTRIQLAGVVDDSATALSDASLNLLTSSLEGFGMTILEAACSGIPSIAFDCSEGVRSQLEDGAGYLVPASDETAYVEALRAAMTNDEERARRADRALTRSRSYDASTIAARWLALFDTLFPMDPPAPSEESSTAQARPESTHPCASPGVPSPRREA
;
A
#
# COMPACT_ATOMS: atom_id res chain seq x y z
N MET A 1 13.83 15.80 -14.68
CA MET A 1 14.50 14.50 -14.98
C MET A 1 13.49 13.65 -15.70
N THR A 2 13.74 13.27 -16.93
CA THR A 2 12.87 12.37 -17.69
C THR A 2 13.24 10.95 -17.27
N TYR A 3 12.36 10.27 -16.54
CA TYR A 3 12.45 8.84 -16.22
C TYR A 3 12.23 8.07 -17.53
N ASN A 4 13.30 7.67 -18.19
CA ASN A 4 13.25 7.13 -19.56
C ASN A 4 12.92 5.63 -19.62
N SER A 5 12.77 4.95 -18.48
CA SER A 5 12.67 3.48 -18.43
C SER A 5 11.28 2.94 -18.22
N VAL A 6 10.46 3.54 -17.35
CA VAL A 6 9.11 3.05 -16.99
C VAL A 6 8.01 3.88 -17.66
N SER A 7 7.03 3.25 -18.26
CA SER A 7 5.85 3.92 -18.84
C SER A 7 4.51 3.38 -18.33
N HIS A 8 4.50 2.18 -17.78
CA HIS A 8 3.29 1.50 -17.36
C HIS A 8 3.44 0.88 -15.97
N ILE A 9 2.45 1.09 -15.12
CA ILE A 9 2.33 0.48 -13.80
C ILE A 9 1.11 -0.42 -13.77
N CYS A 10 1.27 -1.63 -13.26
CA CYS A 10 0.17 -2.55 -13.00
C CYS A 10 0.11 -2.84 -11.50
N LEU A 11 -0.91 -2.31 -10.81
CA LEU A 11 -1.15 -2.57 -9.39
C LEU A 11 -2.01 -3.83 -9.26
N VAL A 12 -1.49 -4.90 -8.68
CA VAL A 12 -2.24 -6.13 -8.43
C VAL A 12 -2.63 -6.17 -6.95
N VAL A 13 -3.93 -6.09 -6.68
CA VAL A 13 -4.48 -5.87 -5.34
C VAL A 13 -5.45 -6.98 -4.95
N PRO A 14 -5.63 -7.29 -3.65
CA PRO A 14 -6.58 -8.33 -3.19
C PRO A 14 -8.02 -8.00 -3.55
N ARG A 15 -8.44 -6.76 -3.28
CA ARG A 15 -9.77 -6.20 -3.55
C ARG A 15 -9.69 -4.73 -3.85
N HIS A 16 -10.44 -4.31 -4.86
CA HIS A 16 -10.59 -2.89 -5.19
C HIS A 16 -11.82 -2.72 -6.12
N PRO A 17 -12.63 -1.67 -5.96
CA PRO A 17 -12.61 -0.72 -4.84
C PRO A 17 -13.26 -1.29 -3.57
N GLU A 18 -12.79 -0.84 -2.40
CA GLU A 18 -13.44 -1.08 -1.10
C GLU A 18 -13.11 0.05 -0.12
N VAL A 19 -13.90 0.17 0.95
CA VAL A 19 -13.59 1.13 2.02
C VAL A 19 -12.53 0.51 2.94
N SER A 20 -11.27 0.78 2.63
CA SER A 20 -10.12 0.28 3.39
C SER A 20 -8.89 1.15 3.16
N GLY A 21 -7.94 1.11 4.11
CA GLY A 21 -6.64 1.77 3.95
C GLY A 21 -5.87 1.30 2.70
N GLY A 22 -6.03 0.01 2.34
CA GLY A 22 -5.45 -0.56 1.12
C GLY A 22 -6.01 0.07 -0.15
N SER A 23 -7.32 0.26 -0.24
CA SER A 23 -7.93 0.94 -1.40
C SER A 23 -7.57 2.43 -1.45
N THR A 24 -7.48 3.10 -0.31
CA THR A 24 -7.00 4.50 -0.22
C THR A 24 -5.56 4.59 -0.73
N PHE A 25 -4.68 3.67 -0.31
CA PHE A 25 -3.31 3.59 -0.81
C PHE A 25 -3.27 3.43 -2.34
N VAL A 26 -4.01 2.45 -2.88
CA VAL A 26 -4.05 2.18 -4.33
C VAL A 26 -4.47 3.42 -5.11
N ARG A 27 -5.53 4.09 -4.66
CA ARG A 27 -6.04 5.32 -5.28
C ARG A 27 -4.99 6.43 -5.25
N ASN A 28 -4.37 6.69 -4.08
CA ASN A 28 -3.39 7.76 -3.93
C ASN A 28 -2.12 7.49 -4.74
N LEU A 29 -1.63 6.24 -4.74
CA LEU A 29 -0.44 5.88 -5.51
C LEU A 29 -0.70 5.89 -7.02
N ALA A 30 -1.87 5.40 -7.45
CA ALA A 30 -2.25 5.45 -8.87
C ALA A 30 -2.35 6.89 -9.38
N ALA A 31 -2.97 7.79 -8.61
CA ALA A 31 -3.03 9.21 -8.94
C ALA A 31 -1.63 9.82 -9.01
N ALA A 32 -0.77 9.54 -8.02
CA ALA A 32 0.60 10.03 -8.00
C ALA A 32 1.41 9.59 -9.24
N PHE A 33 1.31 8.34 -9.65
CA PHE A 33 1.98 7.86 -10.87
C PHE A 33 1.43 8.50 -12.14
N ARG A 34 0.11 8.69 -12.24
CA ARG A 34 -0.49 9.39 -13.38
C ARG A 34 -0.04 10.84 -13.50
N ASN A 35 0.10 11.53 -12.37
CA ASN A 35 0.63 12.89 -12.33
C ASN A 35 2.11 12.96 -12.79
N HIS A 36 2.84 11.86 -12.74
CA HIS A 36 4.17 11.71 -13.34
C HIS A 36 4.14 11.22 -14.79
N GLY A 37 2.97 11.16 -15.43
CA GLY A 37 2.81 10.79 -16.84
C GLY A 37 2.82 9.28 -17.11
N LEU A 38 2.70 8.44 -16.08
CA LEU A 38 2.67 7.00 -16.24
C LEU A 38 1.24 6.49 -16.50
N SER A 39 1.12 5.46 -17.33
CA SER A 39 -0.12 4.71 -17.49
C SER A 39 -0.28 3.75 -16.30
N VAL A 40 -1.42 3.79 -15.61
CA VAL A 40 -1.67 2.94 -14.44
C VAL A 40 -2.90 2.08 -14.67
N ARG A 41 -2.72 0.77 -14.48
CA ARG A 41 -3.77 -0.24 -14.51
C ARG A 41 -3.90 -0.89 -13.13
N VAL A 42 -5.12 -1.12 -12.67
CA VAL A 42 -5.38 -1.85 -11.42
C VAL A 42 -6.00 -3.20 -11.75
N LEU A 43 -5.40 -4.29 -11.25
CA LEU A 43 -5.93 -5.65 -11.33
C LEU A 43 -6.36 -6.09 -9.93
N SER A 44 -7.66 -6.24 -9.71
CA SER A 44 -8.21 -6.75 -8.46
C SER A 44 -8.37 -8.27 -8.52
N VAL A 45 -7.86 -8.98 -7.50
CA VAL A 45 -8.03 -10.45 -7.42
C VAL A 45 -9.51 -10.79 -7.27
N TYR A 46 -10.20 -10.13 -6.34
CA TYR A 46 -11.62 -10.29 -6.08
C TYR A 46 -12.38 -8.98 -6.33
N PRO A 47 -13.69 -9.04 -6.62
CA PRO A 47 -14.48 -7.83 -6.76
C PRO A 47 -14.46 -7.02 -5.47
N GLY A 48 -14.40 -5.73 -5.58
CA GLY A 48 -14.60 -4.81 -4.47
C GLY A 48 -16.03 -4.87 -3.95
N HIS A 49 -16.20 -4.44 -2.72
CA HIS A 49 -17.52 -4.22 -2.12
C HIS A 49 -17.66 -2.72 -1.84
N PRO A 50 -18.19 -1.92 -2.78
CA PRO A 50 -18.51 -0.53 -2.47
C PRO A 50 -19.60 -0.55 -1.39
N LEU A 51 -19.25 -0.10 -0.20
CA LEU A 51 -20.22 0.12 0.88
C LEU A 51 -20.85 1.48 0.62
N GLY A 52 -22.17 1.49 0.36
CA GLY A 52 -22.96 2.72 0.19
C GLY A 52 -23.11 3.15 -1.25
N GLY A 53 -24.29 2.92 -1.81
CA GLY A 53 -24.93 3.54 -2.98
C GLY A 53 -24.08 3.92 -4.19
N ASP A 54 -24.74 4.33 -5.24
CA ASP A 54 -24.17 4.74 -6.56
C ASP A 54 -23.16 5.91 -6.53
N SER A 55 -22.76 6.40 -5.34
CA SER A 55 -21.85 7.54 -5.16
C SER A 55 -20.36 7.18 -5.22
N PHE A 56 -20.01 5.90 -5.04
CA PHE A 56 -18.63 5.45 -5.24
C PHE A 56 -18.39 5.22 -6.72
N SER A 57 -18.24 6.30 -7.47
CA SER A 57 -17.64 6.23 -8.79
C SER A 57 -16.13 6.08 -8.59
N PRO A 58 -15.53 4.93 -8.92
CA PRO A 58 -14.08 4.90 -9.07
C PRO A 58 -13.78 5.93 -10.16
N ALA A 59 -13.12 7.01 -9.78
CA ALA A 59 -12.65 7.97 -10.77
C ALA A 59 -11.83 7.19 -11.79
N ALA A 60 -12.45 6.89 -12.93
CA ALA A 60 -11.87 6.43 -14.20
C ALA A 60 -10.72 5.40 -14.16
N ASP A 61 -10.57 4.64 -13.09
CA ASP A 61 -9.63 3.55 -13.03
C ASP A 61 -10.27 2.34 -13.67
N GLU A 62 -9.76 1.95 -14.84
CA GLU A 62 -10.07 0.65 -15.42
C GLU A 62 -9.57 -0.43 -14.45
N THR A 63 -10.42 -0.79 -13.47
CA THR A 63 -10.14 -1.88 -12.56
C THR A 63 -10.66 -3.17 -13.19
N ASP A 64 -9.74 -4.02 -13.59
CA ASP A 64 -10.06 -5.37 -14.03
C ASP A 64 -10.12 -6.31 -12.83
N THR A 65 -11.20 -7.07 -12.70
CA THR A 65 -11.33 -8.09 -11.65
C THR A 65 -11.00 -9.47 -12.19
N ILE A 66 -10.10 -10.18 -11.50
CA ILE A 66 -9.66 -11.53 -11.91
C ILE A 66 -10.76 -12.55 -11.61
N PHE A 67 -11.23 -12.63 -10.36
CA PHE A 67 -12.28 -13.58 -9.95
C PHE A 67 -13.62 -12.87 -9.74
N VAL A 68 -14.41 -12.73 -10.79
CA VAL A 68 -15.72 -12.06 -10.75
C VAL A 68 -16.73 -12.76 -9.82
N ARG A 69 -16.55 -14.07 -9.56
CA ARG A 69 -17.43 -14.89 -8.74
C ARG A 69 -16.72 -15.39 -7.49
N GLU A 70 -16.40 -14.49 -6.59
CA GLU A 70 -15.65 -14.81 -5.37
C GLU A 70 -16.30 -15.92 -4.54
N GLU A 71 -17.60 -15.84 -4.27
CA GLU A 71 -18.31 -16.82 -3.46
C GLU A 71 -18.19 -18.25 -3.99
N LEU A 72 -18.09 -18.38 -5.33
CA LEU A 72 -17.90 -19.66 -5.98
C LEU A 72 -16.54 -20.28 -5.60
N HIS A 73 -15.52 -19.46 -5.39
CA HIS A 73 -14.15 -19.91 -5.13
C HIS A 73 -13.81 -20.03 -3.63
N ARG A 74 -14.48 -19.29 -2.77
CA ARG A 74 -14.25 -19.30 -1.31
C ARG A 74 -14.85 -20.49 -0.57
N ARG A 75 -16.00 -21.02 -1.00
CA ARG A 75 -16.70 -22.09 -0.27
C ARG A 75 -16.29 -23.48 -0.75
N PRO A 76 -16.01 -24.45 0.15
CA PRO A 76 -15.80 -25.84 -0.23
C PRO A 76 -17.03 -26.39 -0.97
N VAL A 77 -16.80 -27.16 -2.02
CA VAL A 77 -17.91 -27.76 -2.83
C VAL A 77 -18.72 -28.77 -2.04
N SER A 78 -18.08 -29.39 -1.03
CA SER A 78 -18.63 -30.49 -0.24
C SER A 78 -19.54 -30.07 0.90
N GLU A 79 -19.63 -28.77 1.23
CA GLU A 79 -20.39 -28.30 2.39
C GLU A 79 -21.90 -28.56 2.22
N GLY A 80 -22.41 -29.58 2.93
CA GLY A 80 -23.82 -29.91 3.00
C GLY A 80 -24.45 -30.56 1.73
N ARG A 81 -23.63 -31.04 0.75
CA ARG A 81 -24.13 -31.60 -0.51
C ARG A 81 -23.69 -33.05 -0.72
N PRO A 82 -24.58 -33.94 -1.20
CA PRO A 82 -24.19 -35.29 -1.57
C PRO A 82 -23.22 -35.29 -2.77
N PRO A 83 -22.30 -36.28 -2.88
CA PRO A 83 -21.22 -36.30 -3.89
C PRO A 83 -21.68 -36.09 -5.34
N TRP A 84 -22.82 -36.66 -5.73
CA TRP A 84 -23.35 -36.55 -7.09
C TRP A 84 -23.86 -35.13 -7.45
N ARG A 85 -24.23 -34.31 -6.45
CA ARG A 85 -24.55 -32.87 -6.64
C ARG A 85 -23.32 -32.00 -6.52
N ALA A 86 -22.30 -32.45 -5.81
CA ALA A 86 -21.06 -31.71 -5.64
C ALA A 86 -20.14 -31.79 -6.88
N ALA A 87 -20.11 -32.96 -7.57
CA ALA A 87 -19.22 -33.20 -8.71
C ALA A 87 -19.40 -32.19 -9.89
N PRO A 88 -20.61 -31.91 -10.38
CA PRO A 88 -20.78 -30.93 -11.47
C PRO A 88 -20.35 -29.53 -11.07
N LEU A 89 -20.61 -29.13 -9.82
CA LEU A 89 -20.20 -27.83 -9.30
C LEU A 89 -18.67 -27.76 -9.15
N ALA A 90 -18.01 -28.84 -8.74
CA ALA A 90 -16.55 -28.90 -8.66
C ALA A 90 -15.90 -28.75 -10.04
N LEU A 91 -16.43 -29.42 -11.05
CA LEU A 91 -15.97 -29.30 -12.44
C LEU A 91 -16.18 -27.88 -12.97
N PHE A 92 -17.35 -27.29 -12.69
CA PHE A 92 -17.63 -25.90 -13.08
C PHE A 92 -16.67 -24.91 -12.41
N LYS A 93 -16.43 -25.03 -11.09
CA LYS A 93 -15.46 -24.23 -10.37
C LYS A 93 -14.06 -24.34 -10.96
N ARG A 94 -13.61 -25.59 -11.25
CA ARG A 94 -12.30 -25.84 -11.84
C ARG A 94 -12.18 -25.20 -13.24
N TRP A 95 -13.21 -25.32 -14.06
CA TRP A 95 -13.27 -24.70 -15.38
C TRP A 95 -13.29 -23.18 -15.30
N ASP A 96 -14.11 -22.59 -14.41
CA ASP A 96 -14.20 -21.15 -14.21
C ASP A 96 -12.87 -20.57 -13.71
N ARG A 97 -12.23 -21.22 -12.71
CA ARG A 97 -10.90 -20.87 -12.24
C ARG A 97 -9.87 -20.92 -13.38
N TRP A 98 -9.84 -21.99 -14.15
CA TRP A 98 -8.92 -22.12 -15.27
C TRP A 98 -9.13 -21.01 -16.31
N ARG A 99 -10.38 -20.69 -16.63
CA ARG A 99 -10.74 -19.61 -17.56
C ARG A 99 -10.22 -18.25 -17.09
N GLN A 100 -10.39 -17.94 -15.79
CA GLN A 100 -10.00 -16.66 -15.21
C GLN A 100 -8.47 -16.56 -15.10
N LEU A 101 -7.79 -17.62 -14.65
CA LEU A 101 -6.33 -17.67 -14.64
C LEU A 101 -5.74 -17.58 -16.05
N SER A 102 -6.39 -18.19 -17.05
CA SER A 102 -5.97 -18.06 -18.45
C SER A 102 -6.14 -16.63 -18.97
N ALA A 103 -7.17 -15.91 -18.51
CA ALA A 103 -7.33 -14.49 -18.82
C ALA A 103 -6.24 -13.65 -18.16
N LEU A 104 -5.97 -13.87 -16.86
CA LEU A 104 -4.88 -13.22 -16.15
C LEU A 104 -3.53 -13.44 -16.85
N ARG A 105 -3.21 -14.69 -17.20
CA ARG A 105 -1.99 -15.01 -17.95
C ARG A 105 -1.87 -14.20 -19.25
N ARG A 106 -2.97 -14.06 -20.02
CA ARG A 106 -2.97 -13.24 -21.24
C ARG A 106 -2.74 -11.76 -20.92
N THR A 107 -3.41 -11.23 -19.90
CA THR A 107 -3.22 -9.85 -19.45
C THR A 107 -1.76 -9.60 -19.10
N MET A 108 -1.14 -10.47 -18.29
CA MET A 108 0.28 -10.36 -17.94
C MET A 108 1.20 -10.43 -19.17
N ALA A 109 0.88 -11.29 -20.15
CA ALA A 109 1.67 -11.45 -21.37
C ALA A 109 1.54 -10.26 -22.35
N THR A 110 0.53 -9.40 -22.19
CA THR A 110 0.34 -8.19 -23.01
C THR A 110 0.95 -6.93 -22.40
N LEU A 111 1.50 -7.02 -21.20
CA LEU A 111 2.17 -5.87 -20.57
C LEU A 111 3.43 -5.51 -21.36
N PRO A 112 3.67 -4.21 -21.64
CA PRO A 112 4.93 -3.76 -22.24
C PRO A 112 6.15 -4.16 -21.39
N ALA A 113 7.29 -4.35 -22.03
CA ALA A 113 8.53 -4.73 -21.34
C ALA A 113 8.98 -3.68 -20.29
N ASN A 114 8.69 -2.41 -20.55
CA ASN A 114 8.95 -1.30 -19.63
C ASN A 114 7.83 -1.05 -18.62
N SER A 115 7.10 -2.10 -18.25
CA SER A 115 6.09 -2.07 -17.18
C SER A 115 6.68 -2.48 -15.85
N VAL A 116 6.07 -2.00 -14.76
CA VAL A 116 6.29 -2.51 -13.40
C VAL A 116 4.96 -3.08 -12.87
N VAL A 117 5.00 -4.30 -12.37
CA VAL A 117 3.88 -4.95 -11.69
C VAL A 117 4.13 -4.90 -10.19
N ILE A 118 3.29 -4.17 -9.46
CA ILE A 118 3.36 -4.05 -8.01
C ILE A 118 2.30 -4.94 -7.40
N PHE A 119 2.71 -5.97 -6.68
CA PHE A 119 1.84 -6.87 -5.93
C PHE A 119 1.65 -6.31 -4.53
N THR A 120 0.54 -5.64 -4.27
CA THR A 120 0.27 -5.03 -2.95
C THR A 120 -0.01 -6.06 -1.85
N HIS A 121 -0.14 -7.32 -2.22
CA HIS A 121 -0.29 -8.46 -1.31
C HIS A 121 0.12 -9.75 -2.03
N VAL A 122 0.63 -10.73 -1.29
CA VAL A 122 1.09 -12.02 -1.83
C VAL A 122 0.02 -12.78 -2.62
N LEU A 123 -1.27 -12.62 -2.28
CA LEU A 123 -2.38 -13.26 -3.02
C LEU A 123 -2.37 -12.90 -4.51
N GLY A 124 -2.03 -11.67 -4.86
CA GLY A 124 -1.92 -11.25 -6.27
C GLY A 124 -0.84 -12.03 -7.01
N LYS A 125 0.33 -12.17 -6.39
CA LYS A 125 1.45 -12.93 -6.96
C LYS A 125 1.14 -14.43 -7.03
N MET A 126 0.51 -14.98 -6.00
CA MET A 126 0.05 -16.38 -6.02
C MET A 126 -0.87 -16.67 -7.21
N MET A 127 -1.77 -15.74 -7.55
CA MET A 127 -2.65 -15.90 -8.72
C MET A 127 -1.88 -15.84 -10.04
N VAL A 128 -0.89 -14.98 -10.14
CA VAL A 128 -0.01 -14.92 -11.32
C VAL A 128 0.79 -16.21 -11.47
N ASP A 129 1.35 -16.74 -10.39
CA ASP A 129 2.09 -18.02 -10.39
C ASP A 129 1.18 -19.19 -10.81
N GLU A 130 -0.02 -19.26 -10.21
CA GLU A 130 -1.00 -20.31 -10.54
C GLU A 130 -1.51 -20.21 -12.00
N SER A 131 -1.50 -19.01 -12.59
CA SER A 131 -1.86 -18.83 -13.99
C SER A 131 -0.89 -19.50 -14.97
N GLY A 132 0.31 -19.88 -14.48
CA GLY A 132 1.40 -20.42 -15.29
C GLY A 132 2.06 -19.35 -16.17
N PHE A 133 1.92 -18.06 -15.82
CA PHE A 133 2.67 -16.99 -16.49
C PHE A 133 4.17 -17.16 -16.20
N GLN A 134 4.97 -17.11 -17.27
CA GLN A 134 6.43 -17.11 -17.18
C GLN A 134 6.95 -15.75 -17.63
N ARG A 135 7.59 -15.03 -16.73
CA ARG A 135 8.19 -13.73 -17.02
C ARG A 135 9.42 -13.90 -17.92
N SER A 136 9.48 -13.12 -19.00
CA SER A 136 10.71 -13.02 -19.81
C SER A 136 11.79 -12.28 -19.05
N PRO A 137 13.08 -12.59 -19.26
CA PRO A 137 14.19 -11.81 -18.69
C PRO A 137 14.17 -10.31 -19.05
N THR A 138 13.56 -9.98 -20.20
CA THR A 138 13.36 -8.59 -20.65
C THR A 138 11.91 -8.14 -20.48
N GLY A 139 11.13 -8.85 -19.66
CA GLY A 139 9.73 -8.54 -19.39
C GLY A 139 9.55 -7.50 -18.29
N PRO A 140 8.29 -7.30 -17.82
CA PRO A 140 7.98 -6.34 -16.78
C PRO A 140 8.72 -6.66 -15.48
N LEU A 141 9.11 -5.62 -14.74
CA LEU A 141 9.63 -5.76 -13.39
C LEU A 141 8.52 -6.19 -12.42
N PHE A 142 8.87 -7.01 -11.45
CA PHE A 142 7.97 -7.45 -10.39
C PHE A 142 8.43 -6.88 -9.05
N VAL A 143 7.55 -6.17 -8.36
CA VAL A 143 7.80 -5.63 -7.04
C VAL A 143 6.75 -6.17 -6.08
N GLY A 144 7.20 -6.87 -5.04
CA GLY A 144 6.35 -7.32 -3.94
C GLY A 144 6.12 -6.21 -2.92
N GLN A 145 4.96 -6.21 -2.25
CA GLN A 145 4.66 -5.29 -1.16
C GLN A 145 3.77 -5.98 -0.11
N HIS A 146 3.91 -5.56 1.14
CA HIS A 146 3.02 -5.96 2.24
C HIS A 146 2.56 -4.71 3.01
N HIS A 147 1.24 -4.58 3.21
CA HIS A 147 0.62 -3.39 3.80
C HIS A 147 0.35 -3.50 5.29
N SER A 148 0.92 -4.50 5.95
CA SER A 148 0.91 -4.62 7.39
C SER A 148 2.35 -4.63 7.93
N SER A 149 2.53 -4.35 9.21
CA SER A 149 3.82 -4.55 9.88
C SER A 149 4.19 -6.04 9.87
N PHE A 150 5.47 -6.35 9.97
CA PHE A 150 5.96 -7.71 10.09
C PHE A 150 5.33 -8.48 11.28
N ALA A 151 4.89 -7.77 12.33
CA ALA A 151 4.20 -8.37 13.46
C ALA A 151 2.91 -9.11 13.05
N SER A 152 2.28 -8.76 11.93
CA SER A 152 1.11 -9.48 11.40
C SER A 152 1.40 -10.93 11.01
N LEU A 153 2.66 -11.30 10.81
CA LEU A 153 3.04 -12.68 10.51
C LEU A 153 2.89 -13.62 11.72
N GLU A 154 2.71 -13.08 12.93
CA GLU A 154 2.37 -13.86 14.11
C GLU A 154 0.91 -14.30 14.08
N ASP A 155 0.03 -13.41 13.64
CA ASP A 155 -1.42 -13.67 13.52
C ASP A 155 -1.77 -14.46 12.25
N GLU A 156 -0.93 -14.35 11.20
CA GLU A 156 -1.11 -15.01 9.91
C GLU A 156 0.13 -15.87 9.53
N PRO A 157 0.38 -17.02 10.22
CA PRO A 157 1.59 -17.83 10.01
C PRO A 157 1.79 -18.32 8.57
N TRP A 158 0.70 -18.48 7.81
CA TRP A 158 0.76 -18.87 6.40
C TRP A 158 1.51 -17.86 5.52
N LEU A 159 1.50 -16.58 5.90
CA LEU A 159 2.24 -15.53 5.21
C LEU A 159 3.75 -15.75 5.31
N ARG A 160 4.24 -16.23 6.45
CA ARG A 160 5.66 -16.52 6.68
C ARG A 160 6.22 -17.55 5.71
N GLU A 161 5.37 -18.46 5.22
CA GLU A 161 5.74 -19.45 4.19
C GLU A 161 5.48 -18.92 2.77
N ALA A 162 4.36 -18.20 2.58
CA ALA A 162 3.94 -17.73 1.27
C ALA A 162 4.82 -16.61 0.71
N LEU A 163 5.26 -15.65 1.56
CA LEU A 163 6.05 -14.50 1.12
C LEU A 163 7.38 -14.94 0.48
N PRO A 164 8.26 -15.72 1.13
CA PRO A 164 9.52 -16.16 0.51
C PRO A 164 9.29 -16.98 -0.75
N LYS A 165 8.26 -17.85 -0.74
CA LYS A 165 7.96 -18.72 -1.87
C LYS A 165 7.52 -17.95 -3.11
N HIS A 166 6.63 -16.97 -2.95
CA HIS A 166 6.00 -16.30 -4.08
C HIS A 166 6.70 -15.01 -4.49
N PHE A 167 7.49 -14.40 -3.61
CA PHE A 167 8.26 -13.21 -3.96
C PHE A 167 9.72 -13.50 -4.35
N ALA A 168 10.14 -14.78 -4.39
CA ALA A 168 11.50 -15.17 -4.74
C ALA A 168 11.97 -14.70 -6.13
N ASP A 169 11.05 -14.50 -7.07
CA ASP A 169 11.35 -14.03 -8.44
C ASP A 169 11.01 -12.55 -8.65
N CYS A 170 10.68 -11.81 -7.60
CA CYS A 170 10.53 -10.37 -7.67
C CYS A 170 11.90 -9.69 -7.76
N ASP A 171 11.92 -8.50 -8.36
CA ASP A 171 13.14 -7.70 -8.50
C ASP A 171 13.42 -6.88 -7.24
N ALA A 172 12.37 -6.59 -6.47
CA ALA A 172 12.45 -5.94 -5.16
C ALA A 172 11.19 -6.21 -4.31
N PHE A 173 11.31 -5.93 -3.02
CA PHE A 173 10.20 -5.90 -2.07
C PHE A 173 10.14 -4.53 -1.38
N VAL A 174 8.94 -3.99 -1.24
CA VAL A 174 8.69 -2.70 -0.58
C VAL A 174 7.92 -2.91 0.71
N ALA A 175 8.52 -2.50 1.82
CA ALA A 175 7.88 -2.39 3.12
C ALA A 175 7.46 -0.93 3.40
N LEU A 176 6.69 -0.69 4.46
CA LEU A 176 6.16 0.63 4.79
C LEU A 176 7.08 1.43 5.71
N SER A 177 8.02 0.77 6.39
CA SER A 177 8.98 1.33 7.34
C SER A 177 10.36 0.70 7.17
N ASP A 178 11.39 1.34 7.73
CA ASP A 178 12.76 0.82 7.70
C ASP A 178 12.90 -0.44 8.57
N GLU A 179 12.19 -0.51 9.71
CA GLU A 179 12.15 -1.68 10.58
C GLU A 179 11.53 -2.89 9.85
N ASP A 180 10.38 -2.69 9.18
CA ASP A 180 9.76 -3.73 8.37
C ASP A 180 10.66 -4.15 7.20
N ALA A 181 11.31 -3.20 6.52
CA ALA A 181 12.23 -3.51 5.41
C ALA A 181 13.42 -4.35 5.87
N ALA A 182 13.99 -4.05 7.02
CA ALA A 182 15.08 -4.83 7.61
C ALA A 182 14.62 -6.24 7.99
N PHE A 183 13.43 -6.38 8.56
CA PHE A 183 12.84 -7.69 8.90
C PHE A 183 12.60 -8.53 7.64
N PHE A 184 11.90 -7.97 6.65
CA PHE A 184 11.63 -8.68 5.39
C PHE A 184 12.90 -8.99 4.62
N GLY A 185 13.94 -8.14 4.70
CA GLY A 185 15.26 -8.41 4.14
C GLY A 185 15.96 -9.61 4.78
N SER A 186 15.59 -9.99 6.01
CA SER A 186 16.06 -11.24 6.64
C SER A 186 15.24 -12.48 6.24
N LEU A 187 14.05 -12.28 5.70
CA LEU A 187 13.10 -13.34 5.33
C LEU A 187 13.11 -13.64 3.82
N LEU A 188 13.38 -12.64 2.99
CA LEU A 188 13.29 -12.70 1.53
C LEU A 188 14.68 -12.58 0.89
N ASP A 189 14.92 -13.36 -0.16
CA ASP A 189 16.17 -13.33 -0.94
C ASP A 189 16.16 -12.25 -2.05
N VAL A 190 15.42 -11.14 -1.82
CA VAL A 190 15.32 -10.01 -2.76
C VAL A 190 15.63 -8.69 -2.07
N PRO A 191 16.10 -7.65 -2.78
CA PRO A 191 16.30 -6.33 -2.18
C PRO A 191 15.03 -5.81 -1.53
N CYS A 192 15.10 -5.47 -0.23
CA CYS A 192 13.98 -4.92 0.54
C CYS A 192 14.26 -3.45 0.85
N VAL A 193 13.30 -2.59 0.53
CA VAL A 193 13.40 -1.14 0.76
C VAL A 193 12.14 -0.60 1.43
N ALA A 194 12.27 0.49 2.17
CA ALA A 194 11.13 1.16 2.78
C ALA A 194 10.60 2.27 1.88
N ILE A 195 9.32 2.20 1.51
CA ILE A 195 8.60 3.30 0.86
C ILE A 195 7.23 3.43 1.55
N PRO A 196 7.00 4.49 2.34
CA PRO A 196 5.75 4.68 3.04
C PRO A 196 4.57 4.97 2.10
N ASN A 197 3.37 4.90 2.65
CA ASN A 197 2.16 5.18 1.89
C ASN A 197 2.04 6.67 1.53
N PRO A 198 1.51 7.01 0.34
CA PRO A 198 1.29 8.40 -0.06
C PRO A 198 0.08 9.01 0.63
N ALA A 199 0.20 10.28 0.99
CA ALA A 199 -0.88 11.10 1.47
C ALA A 199 -1.98 11.27 0.39
N PRO A 200 -3.25 11.47 0.80
CA PRO A 200 -4.31 11.82 -0.14
C PRO A 200 -4.01 13.16 -0.82
N GLU A 201 -4.45 13.28 -2.08
CA GLU A 201 -4.45 14.57 -2.77
C GLU A 201 -5.58 15.46 -2.24
N GLY A 202 -5.31 16.74 -2.14
CA GLY A 202 -6.27 17.71 -1.62
C GLY A 202 -6.28 17.74 -0.09
N ARG A 203 -5.97 18.90 0.48
CA ARG A 203 -5.94 19.11 1.93
C ARG A 203 -7.07 20.04 2.32
N THR A 204 -7.97 19.58 3.18
CA THR A 204 -9.00 20.41 3.79
C THR A 204 -8.63 20.63 5.25
N LEU A 205 -8.11 21.83 5.55
CA LEU A 205 -7.73 22.16 6.92
C LEU A 205 -8.95 22.39 7.79
N THR A 206 -8.93 21.86 9.00
CA THR A 206 -9.95 22.11 10.00
C THR A 206 -9.56 23.27 10.91
N THR A 207 -10.55 23.92 11.49
CA THR A 207 -10.33 25.02 12.45
C THR A 207 -9.98 24.51 13.85
N GLN A 208 -10.18 23.22 14.12
CA GLN A 208 -10.03 22.58 15.45
C GLN A 208 -10.82 23.23 16.60
N LEU A 209 -11.86 23.98 16.28
CA LEU A 209 -12.71 24.67 17.28
C LEU A 209 -13.74 23.72 17.90
N ALA A 210 -14.11 22.65 17.20
CA ALA A 210 -15.06 21.68 17.73
C ALA A 210 -14.43 20.78 18.79
N LYS A 211 -15.15 20.56 19.89
CA LYS A 211 -14.78 19.54 20.89
C LYS A 211 -15.22 18.15 20.40
N ARG A 212 -14.62 17.72 19.27
CA ARG A 212 -14.98 16.47 18.63
C ARG A 212 -13.74 15.65 18.30
N ALA A 213 -13.71 14.44 18.85
CA ALA A 213 -12.79 13.40 18.45
C ALA A 213 -13.44 12.51 17.38
N VAL A 214 -12.64 11.96 16.50
CA VAL A 214 -13.05 10.99 15.48
C VAL A 214 -12.20 9.75 15.51
N ALA A 215 -12.75 8.64 15.07
CA ALA A 215 -12.03 7.44 14.70
C ALA A 215 -12.56 6.90 13.38
N LEU A 216 -11.67 6.50 12.50
CA LEU A 216 -12.00 5.85 11.23
C LEU A 216 -11.34 4.48 11.24
N ALA A 217 -12.12 3.42 11.40
CA ALA A 217 -11.56 2.08 11.52
C ALA A 217 -12.57 1.01 11.11
N ARG A 218 -12.07 -0.11 10.61
CA ARG A 218 -12.86 -1.34 10.55
C ARG A 218 -13.06 -1.86 11.98
N PHE A 219 -14.27 -2.34 12.31
CA PHE A 219 -14.54 -2.91 13.62
C PHE A 219 -14.07 -4.37 13.69
N SER A 220 -12.78 -4.52 13.90
CA SER A 220 -12.07 -5.79 13.98
C SER A 220 -11.14 -5.79 15.19
N HIS A 221 -10.75 -6.99 15.62
CA HIS A 221 -10.05 -7.20 16.89
C HIS A 221 -8.81 -6.33 17.05
N GLU A 222 -7.99 -6.23 16.00
CA GLU A 222 -6.76 -5.45 16.01
C GLU A 222 -6.98 -3.94 16.16
N LYS A 223 -8.19 -3.43 15.87
CA LYS A 223 -8.52 -2.00 16.01
C LYS A 223 -8.99 -1.62 17.41
N GLN A 224 -9.37 -2.59 18.21
CA GLN A 224 -9.73 -2.44 19.62
C GLN A 224 -10.75 -1.31 19.90
N ILE A 225 -11.79 -1.17 19.06
CA ILE A 225 -12.78 -0.08 19.18
C ILE A 225 -13.54 -0.13 20.51
N PRO A 226 -13.91 -1.29 21.10
CA PRO A 226 -14.46 -1.34 22.45
C PRO A 226 -13.54 -0.72 23.51
N LEU A 227 -12.22 -0.93 23.39
CA LEU A 227 -11.22 -0.29 24.27
C LEU A 227 -11.26 1.25 24.10
N MET A 228 -11.31 1.75 22.87
CA MET A 228 -11.42 3.19 22.59
C MET A 228 -12.60 3.82 23.31
N VAL A 229 -13.75 3.17 23.31
CA VAL A 229 -14.96 3.63 24.03
C VAL A 229 -14.67 3.77 25.54
N ARG A 230 -14.06 2.77 26.16
CA ARG A 230 -13.70 2.82 27.59
C ARG A 230 -12.71 3.94 27.90
N LEU A 231 -11.67 4.06 27.10
CA LEU A 231 -10.63 5.09 27.30
C LEU A 231 -11.20 6.50 27.14
N PHE A 232 -12.07 6.72 26.14
CA PHE A 232 -12.74 7.99 25.95
C PHE A 232 -13.70 8.30 27.12
N ALA A 233 -14.50 7.33 27.56
CA ALA A 233 -15.38 7.47 28.72
C ALA A 233 -14.59 7.84 29.98
N ALA A 234 -13.45 7.20 30.23
CA ALA A 234 -12.58 7.52 31.34
C ALA A 234 -11.97 8.94 31.24
N ALA A 235 -11.63 9.38 30.02
CA ALA A 235 -11.00 10.69 29.83
C ALA A 235 -11.98 11.85 30.09
N ILE A 236 -13.25 11.76 29.70
CA ILE A 236 -14.22 12.87 29.84
C ILE A 236 -14.83 13.00 31.24
N THR A 237 -14.35 12.25 32.22
CA THR A 237 -14.81 12.38 33.61
C THR A 237 -14.37 13.68 34.28
N VAL A 238 -13.35 14.35 33.75
CA VAL A 238 -12.86 15.63 34.30
C VAL A 238 -13.68 16.80 33.74
N PRO A 239 -14.01 17.82 34.57
CA PRO A 239 -14.87 18.93 34.14
C PRO A 239 -14.34 19.69 32.91
N GLU A 240 -13.04 19.83 32.79
CA GLU A 240 -12.36 20.55 31.70
C GLU A 240 -12.54 19.87 30.34
N ALA A 241 -12.72 18.53 30.33
CA ALA A 241 -13.03 17.76 29.12
C ALA A 241 -14.51 17.74 28.78
N ASN A 242 -15.34 18.47 29.55
CA ASN A 242 -16.77 18.51 29.25
C ASN A 242 -17.04 19.14 27.88
N GLY A 243 -18.05 18.60 27.21
CA GLY A 243 -18.46 19.01 25.86
C GLY A 243 -17.79 18.21 24.74
N TRP A 244 -16.77 17.39 25.00
CA TRP A 244 -16.20 16.52 23.99
C TRP A 244 -17.16 15.39 23.62
N SER A 245 -17.15 15.04 22.32
CA SER A 245 -17.87 13.91 21.74
C SER A 245 -16.92 13.08 20.89
N LEU A 246 -17.29 11.83 20.64
CA LEU A 246 -16.55 10.91 19.77
C LEU A 246 -17.47 10.39 18.66
N ALA A 247 -17.09 10.56 17.41
CA ALA A 247 -17.72 9.93 16.27
C ALA A 247 -16.84 8.80 15.73
N ILE A 248 -17.39 7.58 15.71
CA ILE A 248 -16.68 6.40 15.23
C ILE A 248 -17.26 6.02 13.88
N TYR A 249 -16.43 6.16 12.83
CA TYR A 249 -16.75 5.81 11.46
C TYR A 249 -16.18 4.44 11.13
N GLY A 250 -17.02 3.61 10.55
CA GLY A 250 -16.69 2.27 10.11
C GLY A 250 -17.76 1.25 10.41
N ASP A 251 -17.45 0.00 10.10
CA ASP A 251 -18.27 -1.18 10.37
C ASP A 251 -17.38 -2.42 10.49
N GLY A 252 -17.92 -3.53 10.96
CA GLY A 252 -17.21 -4.80 11.04
C GLY A 252 -17.81 -5.77 12.03
N VAL A 253 -17.13 -6.90 12.20
CA VAL A 253 -17.63 -8.04 12.98
C VAL A 253 -17.82 -7.70 14.47
N GLU A 254 -17.09 -6.73 15.00
CA GLU A 254 -17.17 -6.30 16.40
C GLU A 254 -18.19 -5.18 16.64
N ARG A 255 -18.99 -4.79 15.64
CA ARG A 255 -20.02 -3.76 15.82
C ARG A 255 -20.97 -4.01 17.02
N PRO A 256 -21.46 -5.26 17.27
CA PRO A 256 -22.28 -5.54 18.45
C PRO A 256 -21.56 -5.25 19.77
N GLN A 257 -20.29 -5.64 19.89
CA GLN A 257 -19.48 -5.43 21.09
C GLN A 257 -19.21 -3.92 21.33
N VAL A 258 -18.98 -3.17 20.25
CA VAL A 258 -18.82 -1.70 20.35
C VAL A 258 -20.11 -1.04 20.84
N ALA A 259 -21.25 -1.43 20.31
CA ALA A 259 -22.55 -0.90 20.75
C ALA A 259 -22.83 -1.23 22.23
N GLU A 260 -22.56 -2.46 22.64
CA GLU A 260 -22.69 -2.90 24.04
C GLU A 260 -21.79 -2.08 24.98
N GLU A 261 -20.53 -1.81 24.58
CA GLU A 261 -19.62 -1.01 25.39
C GLU A 261 -20.08 0.45 25.53
N ILE A 262 -20.66 1.03 24.48
CA ILE A 262 -21.25 2.39 24.54
C ILE A 262 -22.42 2.44 25.54
N GLU A 263 -23.29 1.44 25.55
CA GLU A 263 -24.39 1.33 26.51
C GLU A 263 -23.89 1.15 27.95
N HIS A 264 -22.93 0.24 28.16
CA HIS A 264 -22.35 -0.03 29.48
C HIS A 264 -21.64 1.21 30.07
N SER A 265 -20.93 1.97 29.23
CA SER A 265 -20.26 3.21 29.64
C SER A 265 -21.21 4.38 29.89
N GLY A 266 -22.50 4.28 29.52
CA GLY A 266 -23.45 5.37 29.59
C GLY A 266 -23.18 6.53 28.63
N MET A 267 -22.36 6.29 27.59
CA MET A 267 -21.85 7.33 26.69
C MET A 267 -22.70 7.55 25.42
N HIS A 268 -23.89 6.99 25.33
CA HIS A 268 -24.76 7.06 24.15
C HIS A 268 -25.08 8.49 23.65
N THR A 269 -24.97 9.50 24.53
CA THR A 269 -25.12 10.92 24.13
C THR A 269 -23.84 11.59 23.71
N ARG A 270 -22.68 10.96 23.92
CA ARG A 270 -21.33 11.49 23.65
C ARG A 270 -20.57 10.71 22.59
N ILE A 271 -20.90 9.43 22.40
CA ILE A 271 -20.28 8.56 21.42
C ILE A 271 -21.31 8.15 20.37
N GLN A 272 -20.99 8.37 19.11
CA GLN A 272 -21.84 8.05 17.98
C GLN A 272 -21.16 7.02 17.07
N LEU A 273 -21.85 5.94 16.73
CA LEU A 273 -21.50 5.07 15.60
C LEU A 273 -22.03 5.71 14.32
N ALA A 274 -21.15 6.40 13.60
CA ALA A 274 -21.52 7.22 12.45
C ALA A 274 -21.64 6.43 11.14
N GLY A 275 -21.38 5.10 11.18
CA GLY A 275 -21.44 4.25 10.00
C GLY A 275 -20.20 4.39 9.11
N VAL A 276 -20.30 3.88 7.91
CA VAL A 276 -19.20 3.94 6.92
C VAL A 276 -19.24 5.27 6.17
N VAL A 277 -18.08 5.82 5.87
CA VAL A 277 -17.91 7.02 5.05
C VAL A 277 -16.96 6.71 3.89
N ASP A 278 -17.29 7.20 2.70
CA ASP A 278 -16.50 6.95 1.50
C ASP A 278 -15.26 7.85 1.41
N ASP A 279 -15.32 9.03 2.03
CA ASP A 279 -14.25 10.00 2.06
C ASP A 279 -13.92 10.41 3.50
N SER A 280 -12.68 10.13 3.92
CA SER A 280 -12.18 10.49 5.25
C SER A 280 -12.19 11.99 5.49
N ALA A 281 -12.03 12.82 4.46
CA ALA A 281 -12.07 14.28 4.58
C ALA A 281 -13.44 14.75 5.12
N THR A 282 -14.53 14.09 4.72
CA THR A 282 -15.87 14.38 5.24
C THR A 282 -15.95 14.09 6.75
N ALA A 283 -15.44 12.95 7.21
CA ALA A 283 -15.43 12.59 8.63
C ALA A 283 -14.55 13.52 9.48
N LEU A 284 -13.47 14.01 8.88
CA LEU A 284 -12.45 14.84 9.51
C LEU A 284 -12.81 16.34 9.52
N SER A 285 -13.78 16.78 8.73
CA SER A 285 -14.04 18.20 8.43
C SER A 285 -14.26 19.10 9.65
N ASP A 286 -14.82 18.56 10.73
CA ASP A 286 -15.11 19.26 11.98
C ASP A 286 -14.45 18.60 13.20
N ALA A 287 -13.44 17.75 12.99
CA ALA A 287 -12.72 17.07 14.04
C ALA A 287 -11.54 17.91 14.56
N SER A 288 -11.23 17.71 15.84
CA SER A 288 -10.06 18.30 16.52
C SER A 288 -9.07 17.27 17.03
N LEU A 289 -9.45 15.99 17.08
CA LEU A 289 -8.60 14.87 17.44
C LEU A 289 -8.96 13.65 16.59
N ASN A 290 -7.96 12.87 16.21
CA ASN A 290 -8.13 11.54 15.65
C ASN A 290 -7.62 10.49 16.64
N LEU A 291 -8.38 9.41 16.83
CA LEU A 291 -8.06 8.37 17.81
C LEU A 291 -7.77 7.03 17.14
N LEU A 292 -6.69 6.38 17.55
CA LEU A 292 -6.34 5.00 17.20
C LEU A 292 -6.00 4.21 18.45
N THR A 293 -6.66 3.08 18.64
CA THR A 293 -6.36 2.13 19.72
C THR A 293 -5.84 0.79 19.19
N SER A 294 -5.41 0.78 17.94
CA SER A 294 -4.97 -0.45 17.28
C SER A 294 -3.78 -1.10 17.99
N SER A 295 -3.83 -2.42 18.14
CA SER A 295 -2.71 -3.26 18.58
C SER A 295 -1.77 -3.61 17.42
N LEU A 296 -2.24 -3.50 16.19
CA LEU A 296 -1.47 -3.77 14.97
C LEU A 296 -1.85 -2.81 13.85
N GLU A 297 -0.86 -2.16 13.27
CA GLU A 297 -0.95 -1.32 12.08
C GLU A 297 0.27 -1.55 11.19
N GLY A 298 0.08 -1.44 9.87
CA GLY A 298 1.23 -1.32 8.98
C GLY A 298 1.77 0.11 8.97
N PHE A 299 0.87 1.06 8.65
CA PHE A 299 1.24 2.47 8.54
C PHE A 299 0.31 3.42 9.30
N GLY A 300 -0.99 3.06 9.45
CA GLY A 300 -1.96 3.96 10.06
C GLY A 300 -2.42 5.07 9.11
N MET A 301 -3.05 4.70 8.00
CA MET A 301 -3.52 5.66 6.97
C MET A 301 -4.37 6.79 7.56
N THR A 302 -5.19 6.51 8.57
CA THR A 302 -6.06 7.51 9.20
C THR A 302 -5.27 8.56 9.99
N ILE A 303 -4.06 8.24 10.48
CA ILE A 303 -3.14 9.22 11.06
C ILE A 303 -2.68 10.19 9.97
N LEU A 304 -2.27 9.66 8.81
CA LEU A 304 -1.83 10.48 7.69
C LEU A 304 -2.95 11.37 7.16
N GLU A 305 -4.15 10.83 7.00
CA GLU A 305 -5.35 11.56 6.56
C GLU A 305 -5.70 12.70 7.54
N ALA A 306 -5.68 12.41 8.84
CA ALA A 306 -5.89 13.42 9.89
C ALA A 306 -4.80 14.49 9.88
N ALA A 307 -3.52 14.09 9.77
CA ALA A 307 -2.39 15.02 9.69
C ALA A 307 -2.49 15.95 8.48
N CYS A 308 -2.93 15.44 7.32
CA CYS A 308 -3.19 16.26 6.12
C CYS A 308 -4.30 17.30 6.34
N SER A 309 -5.21 17.05 7.27
CA SER A 309 -6.29 17.98 7.66
C SER A 309 -5.89 18.89 8.85
N GLY A 310 -4.65 18.80 9.33
CA GLY A 310 -4.19 19.55 10.49
C GLY A 310 -4.80 19.05 11.81
N ILE A 311 -5.09 17.76 11.92
CA ILE A 311 -5.67 17.13 13.11
C ILE A 311 -4.62 16.23 13.75
N PRO A 312 -4.22 16.45 15.00
CA PRO A 312 -3.31 15.57 15.70
C PRO A 312 -3.99 14.25 16.06
N SER A 313 -3.24 13.16 16.01
CA SER A 313 -3.70 11.83 16.38
C SER A 313 -3.17 11.42 17.75
N ILE A 314 -3.96 10.58 18.45
CA ILE A 314 -3.52 9.83 19.63
C ILE A 314 -3.51 8.36 19.24
N ALA A 315 -2.37 7.69 19.40
CA ALA A 315 -2.25 6.27 19.05
C ALA A 315 -1.31 5.54 19.99
N PHE A 316 -1.55 4.24 20.17
CA PHE A 316 -0.54 3.34 20.73
C PHE A 316 0.65 3.17 19.79
N ASP A 317 1.83 3.03 20.35
CA ASP A 317 3.06 2.71 19.62
C ASP A 317 3.05 1.22 19.21
N CYS A 318 2.28 0.89 18.20
CA CYS A 318 2.08 -0.48 17.75
C CYS A 318 2.88 -0.84 16.47
N SER A 319 3.55 0.15 15.85
CA SER A 319 4.43 -0.09 14.70
C SER A 319 5.30 1.14 14.41
N GLU A 320 6.43 0.94 13.71
CA GLU A 320 7.25 2.06 13.25
C GLU A 320 6.47 3.00 12.30
N GLY A 321 5.58 2.46 11.48
CA GLY A 321 4.73 3.26 10.59
C GLY A 321 3.83 4.24 11.35
N VAL A 322 3.31 3.87 12.53
CA VAL A 322 2.58 4.76 13.44
C VAL A 322 3.53 5.72 14.13
N ARG A 323 4.64 5.20 14.70
CA ARG A 323 5.64 5.98 15.43
C ARG A 323 6.19 7.11 14.56
N SER A 324 6.62 6.81 13.35
CA SER A 324 7.21 7.76 12.42
C SER A 324 6.31 8.94 12.04
N GLN A 325 4.99 8.79 12.13
CA GLN A 325 4.04 9.86 11.86
C GLN A 325 3.79 10.76 13.07
N LEU A 326 3.96 10.24 14.29
CA LEU A 326 3.63 10.94 15.55
C LEU A 326 4.84 11.51 16.29
N GLU A 327 6.05 11.17 15.86
CA GLU A 327 7.31 11.68 16.41
C GLU A 327 7.41 13.20 16.38
N ASP A 328 8.37 13.74 17.12
CA ASP A 328 8.67 15.17 17.23
C ASP A 328 7.45 16.01 17.64
N GLY A 329 6.50 15.38 18.34
CA GLY A 329 5.29 16.01 18.81
C GLY A 329 4.26 16.30 17.69
N ALA A 330 4.29 15.55 16.60
CA ALA A 330 3.26 15.60 15.55
C ALA A 330 1.92 14.95 15.99
N GLY A 331 1.95 14.23 17.12
CA GLY A 331 0.76 13.63 17.73
C GLY A 331 1.07 13.21 19.17
N TYR A 332 0.22 12.38 19.71
CA TYR A 332 0.38 11.77 21.04
C TYR A 332 0.67 10.28 20.86
N LEU A 333 1.94 9.93 20.88
CA LEU A 333 2.39 8.55 20.84
C LEU A 333 2.38 7.97 22.26
N VAL A 334 1.60 6.92 22.48
CA VAL A 334 1.41 6.29 23.78
C VAL A 334 2.08 4.92 23.78
N PRO A 335 2.79 4.52 24.83
CA PRO A 335 3.35 3.17 24.91
C PRO A 335 2.30 2.11 24.61
N ALA A 336 2.71 1.03 23.91
CA ALA A 336 1.80 -0.04 23.50
C ALA A 336 1.03 -0.59 24.72
N SER A 337 -0.29 -0.66 24.60
CA SER A 337 -1.22 -1.19 25.63
C SER A 337 -1.25 -0.43 26.99
N ASP A 338 -0.63 0.73 27.08
CA ASP A 338 -0.71 1.56 28.31
C ASP A 338 -2.00 2.40 28.29
N GLU A 339 -3.08 1.79 28.81
CA GLU A 339 -4.41 2.44 28.90
C GLU A 339 -4.39 3.71 29.76
N THR A 340 -3.58 3.72 30.83
CA THR A 340 -3.47 4.88 31.74
C THR A 340 -2.84 6.06 31.01
N ALA A 341 -1.72 5.84 30.34
CA ALA A 341 -1.06 6.87 29.54
C ALA A 341 -1.95 7.35 28.38
N TYR A 342 -2.76 6.48 27.80
CA TYR A 342 -3.71 6.87 26.75
C TYR A 342 -4.80 7.81 27.28
N VAL A 343 -5.36 7.53 28.45
CA VAL A 343 -6.34 8.41 29.10
C VAL A 343 -5.73 9.76 29.47
N GLU A 344 -4.48 9.78 29.95
CA GLU A 344 -3.75 11.01 30.25
C GLU A 344 -3.50 11.84 28.97
N ALA A 345 -3.09 11.20 27.88
CA ALA A 345 -2.93 11.83 26.57
C ALA A 345 -4.24 12.42 26.04
N LEU A 346 -5.36 11.68 26.18
CA LEU A 346 -6.68 12.18 25.83
C LEU A 346 -7.05 13.42 26.65
N ARG A 347 -6.89 13.39 27.97
CA ARG A 347 -7.16 14.53 28.84
C ARG A 347 -6.30 15.73 28.47
N ALA A 348 -5.00 15.54 28.29
CA ALA A 348 -4.10 16.61 27.86
C ALA A 348 -4.53 17.23 26.52
N ALA A 349 -4.88 16.39 25.54
CA ALA A 349 -5.34 16.87 24.25
C ALA A 349 -6.69 17.60 24.31
N MET A 350 -7.58 17.20 25.21
CA MET A 350 -8.93 17.78 25.37
C MET A 350 -8.91 19.09 26.14
N THR A 351 -7.97 19.29 27.07
CA THR A 351 -7.95 20.41 28.01
C THR A 351 -6.91 21.47 27.67
N ASN A 352 -5.95 21.19 26.79
CA ASN A 352 -4.90 22.12 26.39
C ASN A 352 -4.99 22.42 24.87
N ASP A 353 -5.80 23.44 24.56
CA ASP A 353 -6.06 23.85 23.17
C ASP A 353 -4.76 24.35 22.47
N GLU A 354 -3.87 25.01 23.20
CA GLU A 354 -2.62 25.54 22.66
C GLU A 354 -1.65 24.40 22.30
N GLU A 355 -1.50 23.39 23.14
CA GLU A 355 -0.66 22.23 22.83
C GLU A 355 -1.27 21.40 21.69
N ARG A 356 -2.59 21.24 21.67
CA ARG A 356 -3.27 20.56 20.57
C ARG A 356 -3.03 21.27 19.24
N ALA A 357 -3.12 22.59 19.20
CA ALA A 357 -2.84 23.39 17.99
C ALA A 357 -1.37 23.25 17.56
N ARG A 358 -0.41 23.31 18.50
CA ARG A 358 1.00 23.08 18.16
C ARG A 358 1.27 21.72 17.54
N ARG A 359 0.63 20.67 18.08
CA ARG A 359 0.75 19.30 17.52
C ARG A 359 0.10 19.18 16.15
N ALA A 360 -1.00 19.86 15.94
CA ALA A 360 -1.66 19.93 14.64
C ALA A 360 -0.77 20.55 13.55
N ASP A 361 -0.09 21.65 13.85
CA ASP A 361 0.85 22.29 12.93
C ASP A 361 2.05 21.38 12.60
N ARG A 362 2.55 20.64 13.61
CA ARG A 362 3.61 19.65 13.41
C ARG A 362 3.14 18.46 12.61
N ALA A 363 1.92 17.93 12.87
CA ALA A 363 1.31 16.86 12.08
C ALA A 363 1.18 17.25 10.61
N LEU A 364 0.65 18.46 10.35
CA LEU A 364 0.53 19.00 9.00
C LEU A 364 1.90 19.15 8.31
N THR A 365 2.91 19.62 9.04
CA THR A 365 4.26 19.74 8.51
C THR A 365 4.86 18.38 8.19
N ARG A 366 4.71 17.40 9.09
CA ARG A 366 5.20 16.04 8.89
C ARG A 366 4.51 15.32 7.76
N SER A 367 3.21 15.53 7.56
CA SER A 367 2.46 14.91 6.46
C SER A 367 3.01 15.26 5.07
N ARG A 368 3.76 16.38 4.94
CA ARG A 368 4.40 16.76 3.66
C ARG A 368 5.50 15.80 3.22
N SER A 369 6.15 15.11 4.14
CA SER A 369 7.14 14.08 3.79
C SER A 369 6.50 12.86 3.12
N TYR A 370 5.19 12.72 3.23
CA TYR A 370 4.37 11.68 2.60
C TYR A 370 3.55 12.18 1.41
N ASP A 371 3.81 13.39 0.94
CA ASP A 371 3.12 13.91 -0.25
C ASP A 371 3.22 12.93 -1.42
N ALA A 372 2.11 12.76 -2.13
CA ALA A 372 1.98 11.76 -3.19
C ALA A 372 3.10 11.86 -4.24
N SER A 373 3.52 13.09 -4.61
CA SER A 373 4.63 13.33 -5.53
C SER A 373 5.99 12.89 -4.96
N THR A 374 6.23 13.11 -3.65
CA THR A 374 7.45 12.69 -2.97
C THR A 374 7.54 11.16 -2.93
N ILE A 375 6.44 10.50 -2.59
CA ILE A 375 6.38 9.04 -2.55
C ILE A 375 6.51 8.43 -3.94
N ALA A 376 5.83 8.98 -4.96
CA ALA A 376 6.01 8.55 -6.35
C ALA A 376 7.46 8.69 -6.81
N ALA A 377 8.15 9.78 -6.45
CA ALA A 377 9.57 9.95 -6.77
C ALA A 377 10.46 8.87 -6.14
N ARG A 378 10.16 8.41 -4.91
CA ARG A 378 10.88 7.28 -4.28
C ARG A 378 10.66 5.97 -5.03
N TRP A 379 9.43 5.71 -5.47
CA TRP A 379 9.12 4.55 -6.30
C TRP A 379 9.85 4.60 -7.64
N LEU A 380 9.85 5.74 -8.31
CA LEU A 380 10.55 5.93 -9.58
C LEU A 380 12.06 5.76 -9.42
N ALA A 381 12.64 6.28 -8.34
CA ALA A 381 14.06 6.07 -8.03
C ALA A 381 14.39 4.57 -7.81
N LEU A 382 13.51 3.81 -7.14
CA LEU A 382 13.64 2.37 -7.03
C LEU A 382 13.62 1.73 -8.42
N PHE A 383 12.65 2.06 -9.28
CA PHE A 383 12.55 1.49 -10.61
C PHE A 383 13.79 1.76 -11.46
N ASP A 384 14.36 2.97 -11.37
CA ASP A 384 15.60 3.32 -12.08
C ASP A 384 16.78 2.45 -11.65
N THR A 385 16.81 1.97 -10.40
CA THR A 385 17.85 1.03 -9.94
C THR A 385 17.65 -0.39 -10.45
N LEU A 386 16.41 -0.77 -10.75
CA LEU A 386 16.05 -2.13 -11.15
C LEU A 386 16.11 -2.34 -12.67
N PHE A 387 15.90 -1.29 -13.47
CA PHE A 387 16.10 -1.38 -14.91
C PHE A 387 17.60 -1.34 -15.23
N PRO A 388 18.15 -2.30 -15.99
CA PRO A 388 19.53 -2.23 -16.42
C PRO A 388 19.73 -0.94 -17.23
N MET A 389 20.67 -0.12 -16.80
CA MET A 389 21.14 1.00 -17.62
C MET A 389 21.73 0.41 -18.90
N ASP A 390 21.22 0.80 -20.07
CA ASP A 390 21.93 0.54 -21.30
C ASP A 390 23.38 1.04 -21.11
N PRO A 391 24.42 0.25 -21.43
CA PRO A 391 25.77 0.76 -21.39
C PRO A 391 25.79 2.04 -22.23
N PRO A 392 26.51 3.11 -21.80
CA PRO A 392 26.59 4.35 -22.57
C PRO A 392 27.00 3.99 -23.98
N ALA A 393 26.24 4.46 -24.98
CA ALA A 393 26.58 4.27 -26.38
C ALA A 393 28.09 4.54 -26.55
N PRO A 394 28.84 3.67 -27.23
CA PRO A 394 30.27 3.91 -27.42
C PRO A 394 30.40 5.33 -27.96
N SER A 395 31.10 6.15 -27.21
CA SER A 395 31.45 7.51 -27.66
C SER A 395 32.04 7.37 -29.05
N GLU A 396 31.47 8.02 -30.05
CA GLU A 396 32.08 8.19 -31.33
C GLU A 396 33.41 8.93 -31.09
N GLU A 397 34.43 8.19 -30.70
CA GLU A 397 35.81 8.67 -30.77
C GLU A 397 36.09 8.97 -32.22
N SER A 398 36.20 10.24 -32.46
CA SER A 398 36.59 10.87 -33.69
C SER A 398 37.59 10.01 -34.51
N SER A 399 37.07 9.42 -35.57
CA SER A 399 37.90 8.96 -36.68
C SER A 399 38.50 10.19 -37.37
N THR A 400 39.52 10.78 -36.75
CA THR A 400 40.48 11.63 -37.45
C THR A 400 41.46 10.71 -38.15
N ALA A 401 41.07 10.31 -39.34
CA ALA A 401 42.01 9.70 -40.30
C ALA A 401 43.18 10.66 -40.54
N GLN A 402 44.33 10.35 -39.97
CA GLN A 402 45.60 10.95 -40.40
C GLN A 402 45.93 10.40 -41.80
N ALA A 403 45.77 11.29 -42.79
CA ALA A 403 46.31 11.11 -44.12
C ALA A 403 47.85 11.03 -44.04
N ARG A 404 48.43 9.91 -44.45
CA ARG A 404 49.87 9.79 -44.74
C ARG A 404 50.14 10.29 -46.15
N PRO A 405 51.21 11.08 -46.38
CA PRO A 405 51.58 11.52 -47.74
C PRO A 405 52.25 10.41 -48.56
N GLU A 406 51.85 10.40 -49.83
CA GLU A 406 52.46 9.59 -50.88
C GLU A 406 53.94 9.94 -51.02
N SER A 407 54.78 8.91 -51.13
CA SER A 407 56.13 9.04 -51.71
C SER A 407 56.34 8.05 -52.85
N THR A 408 56.70 8.62 -53.96
CA THR A 408 56.95 8.11 -55.31
C THR A 408 58.12 7.11 -55.45
N HIS A 409 57.88 6.03 -56.16
CA HIS A 409 58.66 5.21 -57.13
C HIS A 409 60.22 5.23 -57.16
N PRO A 410 60.97 4.25 -57.83
CA PRO A 410 60.51 3.16 -58.71
C PRO A 410 61.37 1.81 -58.68
N CYS A 411 60.80 0.81 -59.36
CA CYS A 411 61.39 -0.21 -60.23
C CYS A 411 62.48 -1.17 -59.77
N ALA A 412 62.22 -2.46 -59.78
CA ALA A 412 62.89 -3.47 -60.65
C ALA A 412 62.50 -4.92 -60.28
N SER A 413 61.98 -5.63 -61.28
CA SER A 413 61.89 -7.09 -61.34
C SER A 413 63.19 -7.67 -61.79
N PRO A 414 63.48 -9.01 -61.97
CA PRO A 414 62.68 -10.22 -61.83
C PRO A 414 63.41 -11.44 -61.20
N GLY A 415 62.71 -12.56 -61.00
CA GLY A 415 63.42 -13.86 -60.83
C GLY A 415 62.52 -14.96 -60.17
N VAL A 416 61.92 -15.81 -61.00
CA VAL A 416 61.35 -17.13 -60.77
C VAL A 416 62.50 -18.16 -60.63
N PRO A 417 62.42 -19.42 -60.07
CA PRO A 417 61.28 -20.30 -59.92
C PRO A 417 61.16 -21.16 -58.61
N SER A 418 60.02 -21.81 -58.50
CA SER A 418 59.70 -23.03 -57.72
C SER A 418 60.66 -24.21 -57.98
N PRO A 419 60.79 -25.31 -57.15
CA PRO A 419 59.69 -26.29 -57.01
C PRO A 419 59.65 -27.12 -55.69
N ARG A 420 58.49 -27.69 -55.51
CA ARG A 420 58.16 -29.07 -55.03
C ARG A 420 58.79 -29.69 -53.79
N ARG A 421 57.98 -30.22 -52.94
CA ARG A 421 57.55 -31.58 -52.57
C ARG A 421 57.72 -31.92 -51.09
N GLU A 422 56.60 -32.50 -50.60
CA GLU A 422 56.47 -33.75 -49.85
C GLU A 422 57.16 -33.89 -48.48
N ALA A 423 56.33 -33.92 -47.39
CA ALA A 423 55.88 -35.14 -46.75
C ALA A 423 54.71 -34.75 -45.76
#